data_efc5a57574fe53828a13c26ed0f29084
#
_entry.id   efc5a57574fe53828a13c26ed0f29084
#
_cell.length_a   1.000
_cell.length_b   1.000
_cell.length_c   1.000
_cell.angle_alpha   90.00
_cell.angle_beta   90.00
_cell.angle_gamma   90.00
#
_symmetry.space_group_name_H-M   'P 1'
#
loop_
_entity.id
_entity.type
_entity.pdbx_description
1 polymer ?
#
loop_
_entity_poly.entity_id
_entity_poly.type
_entity_poly.pdbx_seq_one_letter_code
_entity_poly.pdbx_strand_id
1 'polypeptide(L)'
;LVGRSGRQGDPGESRFYLSTEDDLLRLFGGERMQSIMTTLKIERGQPIEHPLLSRIISSSQKKIEGIHFEIRKRLFELDSVMDQQRSAIYAHRDWVLKGEELDSNISEIIHDVVERRVDGLQAMPSREEIRSSFAFLSPDSLNRLSESKTIEELKESAIKLLEDTYQEKKKSFGKEFPQVMKYIMLRMIDERWRRHLESVDHLKDSVGLRAYGQKDPVIEFKKESYELFQQLTDSLYDDIASAIVRIVKVDSDKAQQKADKEFKNLQAVHSEFGTAEK
;
A
#
# COMPACT_ATOMS: atom_id res chain seq x y z
N LEU A 1 26.78 -3.15 24.78
CA LEU A 1 28.07 -3.83 25.06
C LEU A 1 28.06 -4.52 26.41
N VAL A 2 27.52 -3.91 27.46
CA VAL A 2 27.43 -4.51 28.82
C VAL A 2 26.73 -5.87 28.77
N GLY A 3 25.66 -6.01 28.00
CA GLY A 3 24.93 -7.27 27.83
C GLY A 3 25.69 -8.42 27.15
N ARG A 4 26.95 -8.20 26.76
CA ARG A 4 27.80 -9.27 26.23
C ARG A 4 28.64 -9.97 27.33
N SER A 5 28.73 -9.36 28.50
CA SER A 5 29.42 -9.89 29.69
C SER A 5 28.40 -10.45 30.67
N GLY A 6 28.77 -11.45 31.47
CA GLY A 6 27.90 -12.02 32.51
C GLY A 6 26.66 -12.76 31.99
N ARG A 7 26.70 -13.39 30.81
CA ARG A 7 25.58 -14.14 30.25
C ARG A 7 25.30 -15.39 31.08
N GLN A 8 24.00 -15.68 31.27
CA GLN A 8 23.50 -16.84 32.01
C GLN A 8 23.98 -16.91 33.47
N GLY A 9 24.35 -15.75 34.06
CA GLY A 9 24.85 -15.70 35.45
C GLY A 9 26.34 -15.93 35.63
N ASP A 10 27.08 -16.06 34.53
CA ASP A 10 28.56 -16.17 34.63
C ASP A 10 29.17 -14.86 35.11
N PRO A 11 30.27 -14.90 35.87
CA PRO A 11 31.00 -13.70 36.27
C PRO A 11 31.43 -12.89 35.04
N GLY A 12 31.20 -11.60 35.06
CA GLY A 12 31.61 -10.74 33.97
C GLY A 12 31.85 -9.32 34.42
N GLU A 13 32.81 -8.65 33.78
CA GLU A 13 33.13 -7.26 34.04
C GLU A 13 33.04 -6.45 32.74
N SER A 14 32.58 -5.22 32.83
CA SER A 14 32.61 -4.25 31.72
C SER A 14 33.08 -2.90 32.22
N ARG A 15 33.97 -2.25 31.47
CA ARG A 15 34.52 -0.94 31.80
C ARG A 15 34.33 0.02 30.62
N PHE A 16 33.81 1.21 30.92
CA PHE A 16 33.66 2.27 29.94
C PHE A 16 34.89 3.19 29.91
N TYR A 17 35.41 3.45 28.72
CA TYR A 17 36.42 4.45 28.47
C TYR A 17 35.79 5.49 27.55
N LEU A 18 35.49 6.68 28.08
CA LEU A 18 34.76 7.74 27.37
C LEU A 18 35.55 9.04 27.43
N SER A 19 35.50 9.82 26.35
CA SER A 19 35.97 11.20 26.33
C SER A 19 34.82 12.15 26.65
N THR A 20 35.13 13.26 27.26
CA THR A 20 34.17 14.37 27.45
C THR A 20 33.72 14.99 26.13
N GLU A 21 34.46 14.74 25.05
CA GLU A 21 34.16 15.18 23.69
C GLU A 21 33.31 14.19 22.91
N ASP A 22 33.08 12.98 23.45
CA ASP A 22 32.19 11.98 22.84
C ASP A 22 30.74 12.49 22.77
N ASP A 23 30.04 12.15 21.69
CA ASP A 23 28.66 12.60 21.42
C ASP A 23 27.71 12.33 22.60
N LEU A 24 27.90 11.21 23.31
CA LEU A 24 27.10 10.88 24.49
C LEU A 24 27.17 12.00 25.55
N LEU A 25 28.37 12.45 25.87
CA LEU A 25 28.58 13.44 26.91
C LEU A 25 28.41 14.87 26.40
N ARG A 26 28.76 15.12 25.14
CA ARG A 26 28.55 16.42 24.49
C ARG A 26 27.06 16.79 24.38
N LEU A 27 26.22 15.87 23.95
CA LEU A 27 24.81 16.13 23.72
C LEU A 27 23.95 16.06 25.01
N PHE A 28 24.30 15.20 25.94
CA PHE A 28 23.44 14.90 27.09
C PHE A 28 24.08 15.20 28.46
N GLY A 29 25.36 15.44 28.50
CA GLY A 29 26.11 15.73 29.75
C GLY A 29 26.66 17.18 29.83
N GLY A 30 26.57 17.95 28.74
CA GLY A 30 27.35 19.16 28.45
C GLY A 30 27.56 20.16 29.60
N GLU A 31 26.52 20.83 30.08
CA GLU A 31 26.65 21.88 31.11
C GLU A 31 27.10 21.33 32.47
N ARG A 32 26.58 20.20 32.89
CA ARG A 32 26.93 19.56 34.16
C ARG A 32 28.36 19.02 34.14
N MET A 33 28.82 18.52 33.00
CA MET A 33 30.19 18.06 32.82
C MET A 33 31.17 19.21 32.86
N GLN A 34 30.89 20.31 32.17
CA GLN A 34 31.73 21.53 32.19
C GLN A 34 31.82 22.11 33.61
N SER A 35 30.74 22.16 34.36
CA SER A 35 30.70 22.61 35.74
C SER A 35 31.59 21.74 36.65
N ILE A 36 31.57 20.43 36.48
CA ILE A 36 32.41 19.52 37.26
C ILE A 36 33.89 19.68 36.87
N MET A 37 34.21 19.76 35.58
CA MET A 37 35.57 19.95 35.08
C MET A 37 36.20 21.24 35.63
N THR A 38 35.43 22.34 35.64
CA THR A 38 35.88 23.62 36.20
C THR A 38 36.05 23.58 37.72
N THR A 39 35.16 22.89 38.41
CA THR A 39 35.20 22.76 39.87
C THR A 39 36.37 21.89 40.33
N LEU A 40 36.65 20.81 39.61
CA LEU A 40 37.75 19.87 39.97
C LEU A 40 39.11 20.29 39.42
N LYS A 41 39.22 21.41 38.71
CA LYS A 41 40.47 21.93 38.11
C LYS A 41 41.29 20.87 37.34
N ILE A 42 40.62 20.01 36.56
CA ILE A 42 41.26 18.89 35.92
C ILE A 42 41.99 19.35 34.64
N GLU A 43 43.21 18.99 34.49
CA GLU A 43 44.00 19.27 33.29
C GLU A 43 43.60 18.33 32.14
N ARG A 44 43.74 18.83 30.90
CA ARG A 44 43.48 18.02 29.71
C ARG A 44 44.36 16.77 29.64
N GLY A 45 43.76 15.64 29.35
CA GLY A 45 44.48 14.37 29.17
C GLY A 45 44.62 13.51 30.43
N GLN A 46 44.15 13.97 31.60
CA GLN A 46 44.14 13.14 32.79
C GLN A 46 42.89 12.24 32.87
N PRO A 47 43.06 10.94 33.21
CA PRO A 47 41.90 10.07 33.44
C PRO A 47 41.17 10.47 34.70
N ILE A 48 39.86 10.55 34.62
CA ILE A 48 39.00 11.00 35.71
C ILE A 48 38.12 9.85 36.16
N GLU A 49 38.34 9.38 37.39
CA GLU A 49 37.49 8.39 38.02
C GLU A 49 36.75 9.05 39.22
N HIS A 50 35.48 9.37 39.00
CA HIS A 50 34.67 10.00 40.07
C HIS A 50 33.21 9.48 40.01
N PRO A 51 32.58 9.16 41.15
CA PRO A 51 31.19 8.65 41.19
C PRO A 51 30.15 9.54 40.53
N LEU A 52 30.35 10.85 40.53
CA LEU A 52 29.47 11.79 39.84
C LEU A 52 29.50 11.60 38.31
N LEU A 53 30.66 11.28 37.75
CA LEU A 53 30.80 11.00 36.30
C LEU A 53 30.03 9.75 35.91
N SER A 54 30.13 8.69 36.71
CA SER A 54 29.37 7.46 36.47
C SER A 54 27.86 7.72 36.50
N ARG A 55 27.38 8.59 37.39
CA ARG A 55 25.95 8.99 37.40
C ARG A 55 25.55 9.79 36.16
N ILE A 56 26.39 10.73 35.69
CA ILE A 56 26.13 11.52 34.50
C ILE A 56 26.08 10.60 33.29
N ILE A 57 27.07 9.71 33.14
CA ILE A 57 27.13 8.73 32.06
C ILE A 57 25.86 7.86 32.05
N SER A 58 25.50 7.27 33.19
CA SER A 58 24.30 6.45 33.32
C SER A 58 23.02 7.23 33.00
N SER A 59 22.92 8.50 33.45
CA SER A 59 21.79 9.36 33.12
C SER A 59 21.71 9.68 31.62
N SER A 60 22.84 9.97 31.00
CA SER A 60 22.94 10.23 29.58
C SER A 60 22.57 9.01 28.74
N GLN A 61 23.05 7.84 29.12
CA GLN A 61 22.68 6.57 28.49
C GLN A 61 21.18 6.32 28.58
N LYS A 62 20.56 6.49 29.76
CA LYS A 62 19.10 6.34 29.92
C LYS A 62 18.30 7.30 29.05
N LYS A 63 18.78 8.55 28.88
CA LYS A 63 18.13 9.51 27.98
C LYS A 63 18.20 9.04 26.52
N ILE A 64 19.36 8.59 26.06
CA ILE A 64 19.51 8.05 24.70
C ILE A 64 18.65 6.81 24.51
N GLU A 65 18.65 5.88 25.46
CA GLU A 65 17.77 4.70 25.42
C GLU A 65 16.31 5.10 25.30
N GLY A 66 15.86 6.13 26.06
CA GLY A 66 14.52 6.69 25.96
C GLY A 66 14.20 7.21 24.56
N ILE A 67 15.08 8.01 23.98
CA ILE A 67 14.92 8.53 22.62
C ILE A 67 14.85 7.39 21.59
N HIS A 68 15.78 6.45 21.67
CA HIS A 68 15.79 5.30 20.76
C HIS A 68 14.55 4.40 20.95
N PHE A 69 14.06 4.29 22.19
CA PHE A 69 12.80 3.57 22.47
C PHE A 69 11.62 4.25 21.80
N GLU A 70 11.46 5.58 21.95
CA GLU A 70 10.37 6.32 21.32
C GLU A 70 10.44 6.25 19.78
N ILE A 71 11.64 6.34 19.19
CA ILE A 71 11.82 6.16 17.74
C ILE A 71 11.37 4.76 17.30
N ARG A 72 11.84 3.71 17.98
CA ARG A 72 11.46 2.33 17.64
C ARG A 72 9.96 2.09 17.85
N LYS A 73 9.37 2.63 18.93
CA LYS A 73 7.94 2.54 19.19
C LYS A 73 7.14 3.17 18.04
N ARG A 74 7.53 4.38 17.63
CA ARG A 74 6.87 5.06 16.50
C ARG A 74 6.98 4.25 15.21
N LEU A 75 8.15 3.74 14.87
CA LEU A 75 8.33 2.89 13.70
C LEU A 75 7.44 1.64 13.76
N PHE A 76 7.41 0.97 14.92
CA PHE A 76 6.55 -0.19 15.13
C PHE A 76 5.06 0.13 14.95
N GLU A 77 4.59 1.29 15.46
CA GLU A 77 3.21 1.73 15.29
C GLU A 77 2.84 2.00 13.82
N LEU A 78 3.75 2.57 13.04
CA LEU A 78 3.56 2.76 11.59
C LEU A 78 3.58 1.41 10.85
N ASP A 79 4.54 0.55 11.15
CA ASP A 79 4.69 -0.75 10.50
C ASP A 79 3.53 -1.69 10.81
N SER A 80 2.95 -1.62 12.02
CA SER A 80 1.79 -2.44 12.39
C SER A 80 0.56 -2.17 11.52
N VAL A 81 0.36 -0.94 11.08
CA VAL A 81 -0.72 -0.58 10.15
C VAL A 81 -0.48 -1.23 8.79
N MET A 82 0.74 -1.14 8.29
CA MET A 82 1.12 -1.76 7.01
C MET A 82 1.01 -3.27 7.03
N ASP A 83 1.33 -3.89 8.17
CA ASP A 83 1.23 -5.34 8.32
C ASP A 83 -0.23 -5.83 8.30
N GLN A 84 -1.14 -5.08 8.92
CA GLN A 84 -2.58 -5.36 8.84
C GLN A 84 -3.10 -5.26 7.40
N GLN A 85 -2.74 -4.19 6.68
CA GLN A 85 -3.14 -3.99 5.28
C GLN A 85 -2.55 -5.07 4.36
N ARG A 86 -1.27 -5.43 4.57
CA ARG A 86 -0.63 -6.53 3.86
C ARG A 86 -1.36 -7.85 4.08
N SER A 87 -1.69 -8.15 5.33
CA SER A 87 -2.40 -9.38 5.68
C SER A 87 -3.76 -9.45 4.99
N ALA A 88 -4.50 -8.34 4.92
CA ALA A 88 -5.78 -8.27 4.23
C ALA A 88 -5.63 -8.52 2.71
N ILE A 89 -4.69 -7.83 2.05
CA ILE A 89 -4.44 -8.02 0.61
C ILE A 89 -3.94 -9.42 0.30
N TYR A 90 -3.09 -10.00 1.15
CA TYR A 90 -2.62 -11.38 0.96
C TYR A 90 -3.74 -12.41 1.16
N ALA A 91 -4.68 -12.15 2.06
CA ALA A 91 -5.88 -12.99 2.18
C ALA A 91 -6.72 -12.94 0.89
N HIS A 92 -6.92 -11.76 0.29
CA HIS A 92 -7.57 -11.64 -1.02
C HIS A 92 -6.80 -12.39 -2.12
N ARG A 93 -5.48 -12.26 -2.14
CA ARG A 93 -4.63 -12.93 -3.11
C ARG A 93 -4.67 -14.45 -2.97
N ASP A 94 -4.61 -14.97 -1.75
CA ASP A 94 -4.68 -16.40 -1.45
C ASP A 94 -6.03 -16.99 -1.83
N TRP A 95 -7.11 -16.28 -1.56
CA TRP A 95 -8.44 -16.64 -2.00
C TRP A 95 -8.51 -16.77 -3.53
N VAL A 96 -8.02 -15.80 -4.30
CA VAL A 96 -7.95 -15.88 -5.76
C VAL A 96 -7.09 -17.07 -6.20
N LEU A 97 -5.95 -17.32 -5.55
CA LEU A 97 -5.05 -18.44 -5.85
C LEU A 97 -5.70 -19.79 -5.64
N LYS A 98 -6.46 -19.98 -4.57
CA LYS A 98 -7.19 -21.23 -4.32
C LYS A 98 -8.27 -21.46 -5.38
N GLY A 99 -8.93 -20.39 -5.82
CA GLY A 99 -9.98 -20.45 -6.84
C GLY A 99 -11.26 -21.14 -6.36
N GLU A 100 -11.37 -21.34 -5.05
CA GLU A 100 -12.59 -21.84 -4.41
C GLU A 100 -13.61 -20.69 -4.35
N GLU A 101 -14.88 -21.00 -4.57
CA GLU A 101 -15.99 -20.02 -4.46
C GLU A 101 -15.84 -18.76 -5.34
N LEU A 102 -15.18 -18.87 -6.49
CA LEU A 102 -14.95 -17.72 -7.38
C LEU A 102 -16.26 -17.01 -7.76
N ASP A 103 -17.31 -17.77 -8.03
CA ASP A 103 -18.62 -17.22 -8.44
C ASP A 103 -19.28 -16.42 -7.31
N SER A 104 -19.28 -16.96 -6.07
CA SER A 104 -19.84 -16.29 -4.90
C SER A 104 -19.13 -14.97 -4.62
N ASN A 105 -17.82 -15.00 -4.64
CA ASN A 105 -17.01 -13.82 -4.34
C ASN A 105 -17.08 -12.75 -5.43
N ILE A 106 -17.20 -13.14 -6.70
CA ILE A 106 -17.43 -12.17 -7.79
C ILE A 106 -18.84 -11.55 -7.65
N SER A 107 -19.85 -12.33 -7.25
CA SER A 107 -21.19 -11.80 -6.97
C SER A 107 -21.13 -10.76 -5.82
N GLU A 108 -20.43 -11.05 -4.73
CA GLU A 108 -20.21 -10.08 -3.64
C GLU A 108 -19.52 -8.81 -4.11
N ILE A 109 -18.47 -8.92 -4.94
CA ILE A 109 -17.78 -7.76 -5.52
C ILE A 109 -18.74 -6.94 -6.40
N ILE A 110 -19.57 -7.60 -7.21
CA ILE A 110 -20.56 -6.91 -8.06
C ILE A 110 -21.56 -6.14 -7.19
N HIS A 111 -22.08 -6.76 -6.14
CA HIS A 111 -23.00 -6.11 -5.21
C HIS A 111 -22.37 -4.88 -4.55
N ASP A 112 -21.17 -5.02 -4.02
CA ASP A 112 -20.42 -3.94 -3.37
C ASP A 112 -20.16 -2.76 -4.32
N VAL A 113 -19.71 -3.05 -5.54
CA VAL A 113 -19.46 -2.02 -6.57
C VAL A 113 -20.74 -1.28 -6.93
N VAL A 114 -21.84 -1.99 -7.13
CA VAL A 114 -23.13 -1.36 -7.49
C VAL A 114 -23.65 -0.53 -6.33
N GLU A 115 -23.64 -1.07 -5.10
CA GLU A 115 -24.09 -0.37 -3.91
C GLU A 115 -23.36 0.95 -3.71
N ARG A 116 -22.04 0.91 -3.70
CA ARG A 116 -21.17 2.08 -3.53
C ARG A 116 -21.39 3.13 -4.64
N ARG A 117 -21.62 2.71 -5.88
CA ARG A 117 -21.84 3.62 -7.01
C ARG A 117 -23.24 4.24 -6.99
N VAL A 118 -24.22 3.51 -6.48
CA VAL A 118 -25.60 3.97 -6.33
C VAL A 118 -25.76 4.85 -5.10
N ASP A 119 -25.14 4.51 -3.97
CA ASP A 119 -25.18 5.31 -2.74
C ASP A 119 -24.60 6.73 -2.93
N GLY A 120 -23.71 6.91 -3.90
CA GLY A 120 -23.19 8.22 -4.29
C GLY A 120 -24.14 9.08 -5.13
N LEU A 121 -25.30 8.53 -5.55
CA LEU A 121 -26.27 9.20 -6.41
C LEU A 121 -27.42 9.85 -5.61
N GLN A 122 -28.05 10.86 -6.19
CA GLN A 122 -29.25 11.46 -5.62
C GLN A 122 -30.47 10.53 -5.79
N ALA A 123 -31.52 10.77 -5.03
CA ALA A 123 -32.73 9.94 -5.02
C ALA A 123 -33.38 9.71 -6.40
N MET A 124 -33.18 10.62 -7.35
CA MET A 124 -33.56 10.47 -8.78
C MET A 124 -32.38 10.91 -9.65
N PRO A 125 -31.42 10.00 -9.95
CA PRO A 125 -30.24 10.36 -10.72
C PRO A 125 -30.62 10.68 -12.17
N SER A 126 -29.94 11.69 -12.71
CA SER A 126 -30.03 11.99 -14.13
C SER A 126 -29.37 10.92 -14.99
N ARG A 127 -29.73 10.86 -16.26
CA ARG A 127 -29.09 9.96 -17.22
C ARG A 127 -27.55 10.17 -17.30
N GLU A 128 -27.09 11.39 -17.10
CA GLU A 128 -25.67 11.72 -17.12
C GLU A 128 -24.96 11.20 -15.88
N GLU A 129 -25.57 11.30 -14.71
CA GLU A 129 -25.04 10.74 -13.46
C GLU A 129 -24.94 9.22 -13.54
N ILE A 130 -25.97 8.53 -14.05
CA ILE A 130 -25.93 7.08 -14.26
C ILE A 130 -24.81 6.70 -15.24
N ARG A 131 -24.66 7.44 -16.35
CA ARG A 131 -23.60 7.19 -17.32
C ARG A 131 -22.20 7.42 -16.76
N SER A 132 -22.02 8.44 -15.95
CA SER A 132 -20.73 8.71 -15.31
C SER A 132 -20.38 7.64 -14.27
N SER A 133 -21.36 7.23 -13.45
CA SER A 133 -21.16 6.20 -12.42
C SER A 133 -20.86 4.83 -13.00
N PHE A 134 -21.48 4.48 -14.12
CA PHE A 134 -21.33 3.17 -14.77
C PHE A 134 -20.60 3.24 -16.13
N ALA A 135 -19.68 4.19 -16.29
CA ALA A 135 -18.97 4.46 -17.56
C ALA A 135 -18.19 3.25 -18.14
N PHE A 136 -17.97 2.20 -17.38
CA PHE A 136 -17.34 0.97 -17.83
C PHE A 136 -18.29 0.02 -18.59
N LEU A 137 -19.60 0.24 -18.52
CA LEU A 137 -20.62 -0.53 -19.23
C LEU A 137 -20.74 -0.11 -20.70
N SER A 138 -21.34 -0.99 -21.49
CA SER A 138 -21.67 -0.68 -22.90
C SER A 138 -22.76 0.40 -23.01
N PRO A 139 -22.79 1.17 -24.12
CA PRO A 139 -23.85 2.17 -24.33
C PRO A 139 -25.27 1.59 -24.25
N ASP A 140 -25.50 0.37 -24.74
CA ASP A 140 -26.80 -0.29 -24.66
C ASP A 140 -27.19 -0.64 -23.23
N SER A 141 -26.23 -1.11 -22.43
CA SER A 141 -26.42 -1.38 -21.02
C SER A 141 -26.74 -0.10 -20.23
N LEU A 142 -26.05 0.99 -20.54
CA LEU A 142 -26.29 2.30 -19.91
C LEU A 142 -27.67 2.85 -20.25
N ASN A 143 -28.15 2.65 -21.49
CA ASN A 143 -29.52 3.06 -21.87
C ASN A 143 -30.59 2.30 -21.08
N ARG A 144 -30.42 0.98 -20.90
CA ARG A 144 -31.31 0.15 -20.06
C ARG A 144 -31.32 0.61 -18.60
N LEU A 145 -30.17 0.88 -18.00
CA LEU A 145 -30.10 1.41 -16.62
C LEU A 145 -30.77 2.79 -16.50
N SER A 146 -30.67 3.62 -17.54
CA SER A 146 -31.29 4.96 -17.56
C SER A 146 -32.83 4.96 -17.67
N GLU A 147 -33.47 3.80 -17.80
CA GLU A 147 -34.92 3.61 -17.78
C GLU A 147 -35.43 3.37 -16.35
N SER A 148 -34.57 3.08 -15.38
CA SER A 148 -34.94 2.89 -13.98
C SER A 148 -35.58 4.17 -13.40
N LYS A 149 -36.66 4.00 -12.66
CA LYS A 149 -37.43 5.11 -12.09
C LYS A 149 -37.05 5.40 -10.63
N THR A 150 -36.48 4.42 -9.95
CA THR A 150 -36.07 4.53 -8.55
C THR A 150 -34.64 4.05 -8.38
N ILE A 151 -34.03 4.42 -7.28
CA ILE A 151 -32.68 3.96 -6.92
C ILE A 151 -32.64 2.44 -6.71
N GLU A 152 -33.68 1.89 -6.11
CA GLU A 152 -33.81 0.46 -5.88
C GLU A 152 -33.89 -0.31 -7.21
N GLU A 153 -34.70 0.16 -8.16
CA GLU A 153 -34.76 -0.42 -9.51
C GLU A 153 -33.42 -0.32 -10.24
N LEU A 154 -32.72 0.80 -10.09
CA LEU A 154 -31.39 0.99 -10.67
C LEU A 154 -30.38 0.01 -10.08
N LYS A 155 -30.38 -0.16 -8.75
CA LYS A 155 -29.50 -1.10 -8.04
C LYS A 155 -29.75 -2.54 -8.50
N GLU A 156 -31.00 -2.99 -8.48
CA GLU A 156 -31.36 -4.34 -8.91
C GLU A 156 -31.03 -4.58 -10.40
N SER A 157 -31.35 -3.62 -11.26
CA SER A 157 -31.05 -3.71 -12.69
C SER A 157 -29.57 -3.75 -12.99
N ALA A 158 -28.74 -2.98 -12.26
CA ALA A 158 -27.30 -2.96 -12.43
C ALA A 158 -26.65 -4.25 -11.94
N ILE A 159 -27.08 -4.78 -10.78
CA ILE A 159 -26.61 -6.06 -10.26
C ILE A 159 -26.92 -7.16 -11.27
N LYS A 160 -28.18 -7.27 -11.66
CA LYS A 160 -28.62 -8.31 -12.61
C LYS A 160 -27.86 -8.21 -13.94
N LEU A 161 -27.65 -7.02 -14.47
CA LEU A 161 -26.94 -6.81 -15.73
C LEU A 161 -25.48 -7.28 -15.63
N LEU A 162 -24.80 -7.00 -14.52
CA LEU A 162 -23.41 -7.42 -14.31
C LEU A 162 -23.31 -8.93 -14.07
N GLU A 163 -24.24 -9.52 -13.32
CA GLU A 163 -24.31 -10.97 -13.10
C GLU A 163 -24.61 -11.72 -14.40
N ASP A 164 -25.57 -11.25 -15.19
CA ASP A 164 -25.90 -11.82 -16.49
C ASP A 164 -24.68 -11.74 -17.43
N THR A 165 -23.99 -10.58 -17.47
CA THR A 165 -22.78 -10.42 -18.23
C THR A 165 -21.67 -11.37 -17.79
N TYR A 166 -21.49 -11.56 -16.49
CA TYR A 166 -20.55 -12.51 -15.94
C TYR A 166 -20.86 -13.94 -16.37
N GLN A 167 -22.13 -14.37 -16.29
CA GLN A 167 -22.57 -15.71 -16.72
C GLN A 167 -22.41 -15.91 -18.23
N GLU A 168 -22.67 -14.90 -19.04
CA GLU A 168 -22.43 -14.95 -20.51
C GLU A 168 -20.96 -15.13 -20.80
N LYS A 169 -20.06 -14.37 -20.14
CA LYS A 169 -18.62 -14.52 -20.31
C LYS A 169 -18.15 -15.90 -19.86
N LYS A 170 -18.63 -16.39 -18.71
CA LYS A 170 -18.33 -17.72 -18.21
C LYS A 170 -18.70 -18.82 -19.24
N LYS A 171 -19.88 -18.70 -19.85
CA LYS A 171 -20.30 -19.64 -20.92
C LYS A 171 -19.43 -19.53 -22.16
N SER A 172 -19.08 -18.31 -22.59
CA SER A 172 -18.26 -18.05 -23.79
C SER A 172 -16.84 -18.62 -23.67
N PHE A 173 -16.20 -18.46 -22.51
CA PHE A 173 -14.85 -18.96 -22.26
C PHE A 173 -14.83 -20.45 -21.84
N GLY A 174 -15.94 -20.95 -21.31
CA GLY A 174 -16.06 -22.34 -20.87
C GLY A 174 -15.06 -22.70 -19.76
N LYS A 175 -14.35 -23.81 -19.94
CA LYS A 175 -13.40 -24.34 -18.95
C LYS A 175 -12.17 -23.43 -18.66
N GLU A 176 -11.85 -22.52 -19.57
CA GLU A 176 -10.72 -21.61 -19.44
C GLU A 176 -11.04 -20.40 -18.55
N PHE A 177 -12.32 -20.09 -18.37
CA PHE A 177 -12.78 -18.88 -17.66
C PHE A 177 -12.19 -18.71 -16.26
N PRO A 178 -12.20 -19.72 -15.37
CA PRO A 178 -11.65 -19.54 -14.01
C PRO A 178 -10.15 -19.19 -14.02
N GLN A 179 -9.38 -19.78 -14.93
CA GLN A 179 -7.94 -19.50 -15.04
C GLN A 179 -7.68 -18.08 -15.54
N VAL A 180 -8.47 -17.64 -16.54
CA VAL A 180 -8.35 -16.28 -17.10
C VAL A 180 -8.74 -15.24 -16.05
N MET A 181 -9.85 -15.44 -15.35
CA MET A 181 -10.27 -14.53 -14.26
C MET A 181 -9.25 -14.48 -13.13
N LYS A 182 -8.75 -15.63 -12.70
CA LYS A 182 -7.66 -15.72 -11.71
C LYS A 182 -6.44 -14.93 -12.12
N TYR A 183 -5.97 -15.08 -13.35
CA TYR A 183 -4.83 -14.33 -13.86
C TYR A 183 -5.07 -12.81 -13.84
N ILE A 184 -6.24 -12.37 -14.30
CA ILE A 184 -6.63 -10.95 -14.35
C ILE A 184 -6.69 -10.37 -12.93
N MET A 185 -7.37 -11.05 -12.00
CA MET A 185 -7.53 -10.60 -10.62
C MET A 185 -6.18 -10.50 -9.89
N LEU A 186 -5.31 -11.52 -10.03
CA LEU A 186 -3.98 -11.48 -9.43
C LEU A 186 -3.16 -10.30 -9.95
N ARG A 187 -3.18 -10.05 -11.26
CA ARG A 187 -2.48 -8.92 -11.85
C ARG A 187 -3.00 -7.57 -11.34
N MET A 188 -4.31 -7.45 -11.18
CA MET A 188 -4.93 -6.24 -10.63
C MET A 188 -4.56 -6.02 -9.16
N ILE A 189 -4.61 -7.07 -8.35
CA ILE A 189 -4.18 -7.02 -6.93
C ILE A 189 -2.73 -6.56 -6.84
N ASP A 190 -1.83 -7.20 -7.59
CA ASP A 190 -0.39 -6.90 -7.55
C ASP A 190 -0.11 -5.45 -7.99
N GLU A 191 -0.79 -4.96 -9.05
CA GLU A 191 -0.64 -3.59 -9.55
C GLU A 191 -1.18 -2.54 -8.56
N ARG A 192 -2.39 -2.78 -8.00
CA ARG A 192 -2.99 -1.87 -7.03
C ARG A 192 -2.21 -1.83 -5.72
N TRP A 193 -1.73 -2.98 -5.25
CA TRP A 193 -0.91 -3.07 -4.05
C TRP A 193 0.42 -2.33 -4.19
N ARG A 194 1.10 -2.48 -5.33
CA ARG A 194 2.34 -1.74 -5.61
C ARG A 194 2.14 -0.23 -5.55
N ARG A 195 1.10 0.29 -6.22
CA ARG A 195 0.78 1.74 -6.18
C ARG A 195 0.41 2.21 -4.77
N HIS A 196 -0.28 1.38 -4.02
CA HIS A 196 -0.60 1.70 -2.63
C HIS A 196 0.65 1.83 -1.76
N LEU A 197 1.61 0.93 -1.91
CA LEU A 197 2.90 1.02 -1.20
C LEU A 197 3.61 2.33 -1.52
N GLU A 198 3.66 2.75 -2.78
CA GLU A 198 4.23 4.04 -3.20
C GLU A 198 3.49 5.22 -2.54
N SER A 199 2.15 5.17 -2.51
CA SER A 199 1.35 6.23 -1.87
C SER A 199 1.56 6.30 -0.37
N VAL A 200 1.70 5.16 0.31
CA VAL A 200 1.97 5.11 1.75
C VAL A 200 3.38 5.57 2.09
N ASP A 201 4.37 5.29 1.24
CA ASP A 201 5.72 5.82 1.45
C ASP A 201 5.74 7.35 1.35
N HIS A 202 5.05 7.94 0.38
CA HIS A 202 4.86 9.39 0.33
C HIS A 202 4.10 9.95 1.54
N LEU A 203 3.10 9.21 2.05
CA LEU A 203 2.41 9.59 3.26
C LEU A 203 3.34 9.59 4.48
N LYS A 204 4.18 8.56 4.65
CA LYS A 204 5.18 8.48 5.74
C LYS A 204 6.10 9.70 5.76
N ASP A 205 6.57 10.11 4.59
CA ASP A 205 7.46 11.28 4.45
C ASP A 205 6.74 12.58 4.82
N SER A 206 5.48 12.72 4.42
CA SER A 206 4.71 13.95 4.61
C SER A 206 4.15 14.11 6.03
N VAL A 207 3.80 13.00 6.67
CA VAL A 207 3.11 13.03 7.98
C VAL A 207 3.99 13.62 9.09
N GLY A 208 5.31 13.50 8.97
CA GLY A 208 6.28 14.11 9.88
C GLY A 208 6.17 15.63 9.97
N LEU A 209 5.81 16.29 8.86
CA LEU A 209 5.65 17.74 8.79
C LEU A 209 4.40 18.24 9.53
N ARG A 210 3.42 17.39 9.74
CA ARG A 210 2.16 17.73 10.43
C ARG A 210 2.31 17.92 11.93
N ALA A 211 3.41 17.43 12.51
CA ALA A 211 3.78 17.72 13.90
C ALA A 211 3.88 19.22 14.19
N TYR A 212 4.22 20.05 13.20
CA TYR A 212 4.20 21.51 13.34
C TYR A 212 2.79 22.07 13.53
N GLY A 213 1.74 21.36 13.11
CA GLY A 213 0.34 21.72 13.30
C GLY A 213 -0.27 21.17 14.60
N GLN A 214 0.54 20.75 15.59
CA GLN A 214 0.12 20.15 16.87
C GLN A 214 -0.72 18.87 16.73
N LYS A 215 -0.66 18.18 15.58
CA LYS A 215 -1.30 16.90 15.35
C LYS A 215 -0.30 15.77 15.61
N ASP A 216 -0.81 14.68 16.19
CA ASP A 216 0.01 13.47 16.36
C ASP A 216 0.24 12.80 15.01
N PRO A 217 1.49 12.71 14.53
CA PRO A 217 1.79 12.13 13.23
C PRO A 217 1.36 10.66 13.10
N VAL A 218 1.36 9.90 14.20
CA VAL A 218 0.95 8.49 14.17
C VAL A 218 -0.55 8.36 13.96
N ILE A 219 -1.34 9.21 14.62
CA ILE A 219 -2.80 9.22 14.46
C ILE A 219 -3.19 9.65 13.05
N GLU A 220 -2.57 10.72 12.53
CA GLU A 220 -2.82 11.18 11.16
C GLU A 220 -2.42 10.11 10.14
N PHE A 221 -1.27 9.45 10.33
CA PHE A 221 -0.85 8.34 9.47
C PHE A 221 -1.86 7.20 9.46
N LYS A 222 -2.33 6.76 10.64
CA LYS A 222 -3.32 5.69 10.75
C LYS A 222 -4.60 6.02 9.99
N LYS A 223 -5.09 7.25 10.16
CA LYS A 223 -6.30 7.73 9.48
C LYS A 223 -6.13 7.75 7.96
N GLU A 224 -5.10 8.44 7.47
CA GLU A 224 -4.91 8.61 6.03
C GLU A 224 -4.51 7.32 5.33
N SER A 225 -3.71 6.48 5.98
CA SER A 225 -3.37 5.17 5.41
C SER A 225 -4.58 4.25 5.34
N TYR A 226 -5.54 4.36 6.26
CA TYR A 226 -6.82 3.66 6.18
C TYR A 226 -7.66 4.16 5.00
N GLU A 227 -7.76 5.48 4.80
CA GLU A 227 -8.46 6.08 3.65
C GLU A 227 -7.83 5.64 2.32
N LEU A 228 -6.49 5.63 2.23
CA LEU A 228 -5.77 5.12 1.06
C LEU A 228 -6.03 3.62 0.81
N PHE A 229 -6.13 2.83 1.87
CA PHE A 229 -6.41 1.40 1.74
C PHE A 229 -7.84 1.13 1.30
N GLN A 230 -8.81 1.90 1.78
CA GLN A 230 -10.19 1.84 1.26
C GLN A 230 -10.24 2.19 -0.23
N GLN A 231 -9.57 3.28 -0.66
CA GLN A 231 -9.47 3.65 -2.06
C GLN A 231 -8.82 2.56 -2.93
N LEU A 232 -7.82 1.84 -2.39
CA LEU A 232 -7.24 0.68 -3.06
C LEU A 232 -8.29 -0.40 -3.27
N THR A 233 -9.01 -0.80 -2.21
CA THR A 233 -10.02 -1.86 -2.26
C THR A 233 -11.16 -1.50 -3.22
N ASP A 234 -11.66 -0.28 -3.13
CA ASP A 234 -12.70 0.23 -4.00
C ASP A 234 -12.28 0.21 -5.48
N SER A 235 -11.07 0.70 -5.75
CA SER A 235 -10.52 0.71 -7.09
C SER A 235 -10.24 -0.70 -7.63
N LEU A 236 -9.84 -1.64 -6.77
CA LEU A 236 -9.63 -3.03 -7.14
C LEU A 236 -10.96 -3.69 -7.56
N TYR A 237 -12.02 -3.47 -6.81
CA TYR A 237 -13.35 -4.00 -7.11
C TYR A 237 -13.92 -3.40 -8.39
N ASP A 238 -13.73 -2.09 -8.60
CA ASP A 238 -14.10 -1.41 -9.83
C ASP A 238 -13.36 -1.95 -11.07
N ASP A 239 -12.07 -2.23 -10.92
CA ASP A 239 -11.26 -2.85 -11.99
C ASP A 239 -11.76 -4.26 -12.32
N ILE A 240 -12.09 -5.07 -11.31
CA ILE A 240 -12.63 -6.42 -11.49
C ILE A 240 -13.98 -6.37 -12.24
N ALA A 241 -14.89 -5.50 -11.81
CA ALA A 241 -16.19 -5.31 -12.47
C ALA A 241 -16.01 -4.84 -13.94
N SER A 242 -15.09 -3.89 -14.17
CA SER A 242 -14.74 -3.45 -15.53
C SER A 242 -14.15 -4.57 -16.39
N ALA A 243 -13.31 -5.43 -15.80
CA ALA A 243 -12.69 -6.55 -16.51
C ALA A 243 -13.74 -7.58 -16.95
N ILE A 244 -14.71 -7.89 -16.09
CA ILE A 244 -15.82 -8.79 -16.41
C ILE A 244 -16.54 -8.32 -17.68
N VAL A 245 -16.80 -7.03 -17.81
CA VAL A 245 -17.49 -6.46 -18.98
C VAL A 245 -16.61 -6.49 -20.21
N ARG A 246 -15.34 -6.11 -20.08
CA ARG A 246 -14.41 -5.88 -21.19
C ARG A 246 -13.71 -7.12 -21.73
N ILE A 247 -13.66 -8.20 -20.95
CA ILE A 247 -12.98 -9.43 -21.38
C ILE A 247 -13.62 -10.00 -22.64
N VAL A 248 -12.79 -10.28 -23.65
CA VAL A 248 -13.21 -10.86 -24.92
C VAL A 248 -12.34 -12.06 -25.24
N LYS A 249 -12.94 -13.17 -25.65
CA LYS A 249 -12.22 -14.33 -26.16
C LYS A 249 -11.70 -13.99 -27.55
N VAL A 250 -10.39 -13.90 -27.71
CA VAL A 250 -9.74 -13.70 -28.99
C VAL A 250 -9.41 -15.09 -29.57
N ASP A 251 -9.90 -15.39 -30.77
CA ASP A 251 -9.49 -16.60 -31.47
C ASP A 251 -7.98 -16.54 -31.73
N SER A 252 -7.25 -17.52 -31.21
CA SER A 252 -5.79 -17.61 -31.30
C SER A 252 -5.28 -17.46 -32.74
N ASP A 253 -6.00 -18.01 -33.70
CA ASP A 253 -5.66 -17.94 -35.11
C ASP A 253 -5.75 -16.50 -35.69
N LYS A 254 -6.72 -15.72 -35.23
CA LYS A 254 -6.85 -14.31 -35.65
C LYS A 254 -5.85 -13.41 -34.95
N ALA A 255 -5.49 -13.71 -33.70
CA ALA A 255 -4.45 -12.98 -32.96
C ALA A 255 -3.08 -13.20 -33.58
N GLN A 256 -2.77 -14.43 -33.95
CA GLN A 256 -1.51 -14.82 -34.62
C GLN A 256 -1.38 -14.19 -36.00
N GLN A 257 -2.46 -14.23 -36.81
CA GLN A 257 -2.50 -13.57 -38.10
C GLN A 257 -2.35 -12.05 -38.03
N LYS A 258 -2.86 -11.41 -36.96
CA LYS A 258 -2.71 -9.98 -36.74
C LYS A 258 -1.29 -9.61 -36.30
N ALA A 259 -0.71 -10.39 -35.40
CA ALA A 259 0.68 -10.26 -34.98
C ALA A 259 1.67 -10.46 -36.14
N ASP A 260 1.42 -11.49 -37.00
CA ASP A 260 2.24 -11.75 -38.17
C ASP A 260 2.12 -10.65 -39.25
N LYS A 261 0.93 -10.05 -39.40
CA LYS A 261 0.75 -8.88 -40.27
C LYS A 261 1.46 -7.63 -39.73
N GLU A 262 1.37 -7.35 -38.45
CA GLU A 262 2.08 -6.23 -37.80
C GLU A 262 3.60 -6.41 -37.88
N PHE A 263 4.08 -7.63 -37.67
CA PHE A 263 5.50 -7.96 -37.78
C PHE A 263 6.02 -7.81 -39.23
N LYS A 264 5.23 -8.24 -40.23
CA LYS A 264 5.56 -8.04 -41.65
C LYS A 264 5.56 -6.55 -42.04
N ASN A 265 4.61 -5.76 -41.51
CA ASN A 265 4.57 -4.32 -41.75
C ASN A 265 5.78 -3.61 -41.12
N LEU A 266 6.20 -3.99 -39.91
CA LEU A 266 7.40 -3.46 -39.28
C LEU A 266 8.68 -3.80 -40.05
N GLN A 267 8.78 -5.03 -40.59
CA GLN A 267 9.90 -5.40 -41.44
C GLN A 267 9.91 -4.66 -42.78
N ALA A 268 8.75 -4.41 -43.39
CA ALA A 268 8.65 -3.62 -44.60
C ALA A 268 9.10 -2.16 -44.40
N VAL A 269 8.68 -1.54 -43.30
CA VAL A 269 9.12 -0.18 -42.95
C VAL A 269 10.62 -0.11 -42.67
N HIS A 270 11.20 -1.13 -42.00
CA HIS A 270 12.66 -1.18 -41.81
C HIS A 270 13.45 -1.37 -43.07
N SER A 271 12.92 -2.08 -44.07
CA SER A 271 13.59 -2.26 -45.39
C SER A 271 13.56 -0.99 -46.24
N GLU A 272 12.54 -0.14 -46.11
CA GLU A 272 12.48 1.15 -46.81
C GLU A 272 13.46 2.19 -46.22
N PHE A 273 13.73 2.17 -44.91
CA PHE A 273 14.72 3.04 -44.27
C PHE A 273 16.17 2.56 -44.48
N GLY A 274 16.40 1.28 -44.79
CA GLY A 274 17.74 0.73 -45.02
C GLY A 274 18.31 0.94 -46.43
N THR A 275 17.55 1.49 -47.36
CA THR A 275 17.99 1.73 -48.75
C THR A 275 18.29 3.19 -49.10
N ALA A 276 18.25 4.11 -48.09
CA ALA A 276 18.51 5.53 -48.31
C ALA A 276 19.97 5.98 -48.07
N GLU A 277 20.91 5.05 -47.80
CA GLU A 277 22.35 5.32 -47.73
C GLU A 277 23.11 4.43 -48.72
N LYS A 278 23.18 4.83 -49.99
CA LYS A 278 24.29 4.55 -50.93
C LYS A 278 24.45 5.69 -51.91
#